data_ce860bf58992678925adfa4848fd5815
#
_entry.id   ce860bf58992678925adfa4848fd5815
#
_cell.length_a   1.000
_cell.length_b   1.000
_cell.length_c   1.000
_cell.angle_alpha   90.00
_cell.angle_beta   90.00
_cell.angle_gamma   90.00
#
_symmetry.space_group_name_H-M   'P 1'
#
loop_
_entity.id
_entity.type
_entity.pdbx_description
1 polymer ?
#
loop_
_entity_poly.entity_id
_entity_poly.type
_entity_poly.pdbx_seq_one_letter_code
_entity_poly.pdbx_strand_id
1 'polypeptide(L)'
;QRRPELYFAWIGSGQMVSQRETDRRLYQDVLALADRMGDVATAKTMRAFGEPPYVDIPYANAFVMGQYDRLYKPYTPPLAYMTKGNAAKLGPYGVLASEYNFVEKFNVLRGLLDMFSIMYPQLQEIDFRRDVPRMDVPVYILDGQAELTARRDLALEWYAKLEAPSKRVF
;
A
#
# COMPACT_ATOMS: atom_id res chain seq x y z
N GLN A 1 1.70 5.25 -20.97
CA GLN A 1 1.35 4.57 -22.24
C GLN A 1 0.69 5.48 -23.30
N ARG A 2 -0.13 6.46 -22.88
CA ARG A 2 -0.85 7.30 -23.88
C ARG A 2 0.06 8.29 -24.60
N ARG A 3 1.17 8.68 -23.99
CA ARG A 3 2.12 9.66 -24.52
C ARG A 3 3.56 9.26 -24.16
N PRO A 4 4.05 8.07 -24.60
CA PRO A 4 5.38 7.57 -24.24
C PRO A 4 6.49 8.51 -24.67
N GLU A 5 6.31 9.25 -25.77
CA GLU A 5 7.28 10.21 -26.28
C GLU A 5 7.60 11.38 -25.31
N LEU A 6 6.79 11.56 -24.28
CA LEU A 6 7.02 12.60 -23.25
C LEU A 6 7.87 12.10 -22.06
N TYR A 7 8.21 10.83 -22.02
CA TYR A 7 8.87 10.21 -20.86
C TYR A 7 10.11 9.43 -21.27
N PHE A 8 11.18 9.59 -20.51
CA PHE A 8 12.42 8.81 -20.72
C PHE A 8 12.34 7.42 -20.10
N ALA A 9 11.61 7.30 -19.00
CA ALA A 9 11.41 6.05 -18.27
C ALA A 9 10.23 6.16 -17.32
N TRP A 10 9.75 5.01 -16.85
CA TRP A 10 8.80 4.91 -15.76
C TRP A 10 9.48 4.28 -14.53
N ILE A 11 9.32 4.91 -13.37
CA ILE A 11 9.89 4.43 -12.11
C ILE A 11 8.74 4.24 -11.13
N GLY A 12 8.49 3.00 -10.73
CA GLY A 12 7.51 2.64 -9.70
C GLY A 12 8.21 2.37 -8.37
N SER A 13 7.84 3.10 -7.33
CA SER A 13 8.31 2.85 -5.97
C SER A 13 7.16 2.36 -5.12
N GLY A 14 7.31 1.17 -4.50
CA GLY A 14 6.22 0.53 -3.76
C GLY A 14 4.98 0.33 -4.65
N GLN A 15 5.17 -0.23 -5.83
CA GLN A 15 4.17 -0.24 -6.90
C GLN A 15 2.93 -1.05 -6.55
N MET A 16 1.80 -0.38 -6.42
CA MET A 16 0.48 -1.02 -6.38
C MET A 16 0.12 -1.54 -7.78
N VAL A 17 -0.21 -2.81 -7.87
CA VAL A 17 -0.56 -3.51 -9.12
C VAL A 17 -2.05 -3.78 -9.22
N SER A 18 -2.65 -4.29 -8.15
CA SER A 18 -4.08 -4.51 -8.03
C SER A 18 -4.51 -4.29 -6.59
N GLN A 19 -5.36 -3.29 -6.35
CA GLN A 19 -5.84 -3.01 -5.00
C GLN A 19 -6.68 -4.19 -4.48
N ARG A 20 -7.61 -4.68 -5.28
CA ARG A 20 -8.48 -5.82 -4.92
C ARG A 20 -7.68 -7.05 -4.49
N GLU A 21 -6.70 -7.43 -5.29
CA GLU A 21 -5.90 -8.61 -5.00
C GLU A 21 -4.93 -8.38 -3.83
N THR A 22 -4.40 -7.16 -3.68
CA THR A 22 -3.61 -6.78 -2.50
C THR A 22 -4.43 -6.95 -1.23
N ASP A 23 -5.65 -6.40 -1.20
CA ASP A 23 -6.51 -6.47 -0.03
C ASP A 23 -6.91 -7.91 0.30
N ARG A 24 -7.21 -8.72 -0.73
CA ARG A 24 -7.54 -10.12 -0.55
C ARG A 24 -6.39 -10.91 0.10
N ARG A 25 -5.17 -10.72 -0.39
CA ARG A 25 -3.98 -11.37 0.18
C ARG A 25 -3.69 -10.87 1.59
N LEU A 26 -3.78 -9.56 1.83
CA LEU A 26 -3.60 -8.99 3.17
C LEU A 26 -4.66 -9.48 4.15
N TYR A 27 -5.91 -9.62 3.73
CA TYR A 27 -6.95 -10.22 4.56
C TYR A 27 -6.55 -11.63 5.02
N GLN A 28 -6.08 -12.46 4.09
CA GLN A 28 -5.65 -13.82 4.39
C GLN A 28 -4.40 -13.84 5.29
N ASP A 29 -3.43 -12.97 5.03
CA ASP A 29 -2.19 -12.88 5.82
C ASP A 29 -2.47 -12.45 7.26
N VAL A 30 -3.32 -11.44 7.46
CA VAL A 30 -3.73 -10.97 8.80
C VAL A 30 -4.50 -12.06 9.53
N LEU A 31 -5.43 -12.72 8.87
CA LEU A 31 -6.21 -13.80 9.47
C LEU A 31 -5.32 -14.98 9.87
N ALA A 32 -4.44 -15.41 8.98
CA ALA A 32 -3.48 -16.48 9.27
C ALA A 32 -2.51 -16.12 10.40
N LEU A 33 -2.08 -14.86 10.47
CA LEU A 33 -1.24 -14.38 11.56
C LEU A 33 -2.00 -14.41 12.89
N ALA A 34 -3.23 -13.91 12.92
CA ALA A 34 -4.07 -13.89 14.11
C ALA A 34 -4.33 -15.31 14.63
N ASP A 35 -4.65 -16.24 13.75
CA ASP A 35 -4.88 -17.65 14.10
C ASP A 35 -3.60 -18.29 14.66
N ARG A 36 -2.43 -18.07 14.05
CA ARG A 36 -1.13 -18.58 14.55
C ARG A 36 -0.75 -18.02 15.93
N MET A 37 -1.12 -16.76 16.21
CA MET A 37 -0.80 -16.10 17.48
C MET A 37 -1.86 -16.34 18.57
N GLY A 38 -2.96 -17.03 18.26
CA GLY A 38 -4.10 -17.16 19.15
C GLY A 38 -4.83 -15.85 19.43
N ASP A 39 -4.71 -14.86 18.53
CA ASP A 39 -5.38 -13.55 18.64
C ASP A 39 -6.83 -13.66 18.17
N VAL A 40 -7.67 -14.19 19.05
CA VAL A 40 -9.09 -14.41 18.78
C VAL A 40 -9.84 -13.12 18.45
N ALA A 41 -9.44 -12.00 19.06
CA ALA A 41 -10.09 -10.70 18.84
C ALA A 41 -9.86 -10.21 17.42
N THR A 42 -8.60 -10.19 16.94
CA THR A 42 -8.28 -9.82 15.56
C THR A 42 -8.92 -10.78 14.56
N ALA A 43 -8.83 -12.09 14.79
CA ALA A 43 -9.44 -13.10 13.91
C ALA A 43 -10.96 -12.92 13.79
N LYS A 44 -11.65 -12.67 14.93
CA LYS A 44 -13.09 -12.40 14.94
C LYS A 44 -13.44 -11.12 14.15
N THR A 45 -12.70 -10.06 14.35
CA THR A 45 -12.92 -8.79 13.63
C THR A 45 -12.71 -8.97 12.13
N MET A 46 -11.63 -9.63 11.72
CA MET A 46 -11.36 -9.90 10.30
C MET A 46 -12.47 -10.74 9.66
N ARG A 47 -12.94 -11.79 10.33
CA ARG A 47 -14.04 -12.61 9.83
C ARG A 47 -15.37 -11.84 9.75
N ALA A 48 -15.58 -10.87 10.63
CA ALA A 48 -16.78 -10.01 10.58
C ALA A 48 -16.74 -9.04 9.38
N PHE A 49 -15.57 -8.58 8.96
CA PHE A 49 -15.44 -7.79 7.72
C PHE A 49 -15.71 -8.64 6.47
N GLY A 50 -15.38 -9.92 6.51
CA GLY A 50 -15.39 -10.77 5.33
C GLY A 50 -14.24 -10.46 4.36
N GLU A 51 -14.23 -11.15 3.23
CA GLU A 51 -13.23 -10.87 2.17
C GLU A 51 -13.51 -9.52 1.50
N PRO A 52 -12.43 -8.77 1.14
CA PRO A 52 -12.60 -7.51 0.41
C PRO A 52 -13.22 -7.72 -0.99
N PRO A 53 -13.88 -6.71 -1.58
CA PRO A 53 -13.89 -5.30 -1.15
C PRO A 53 -14.77 -5.06 0.07
N TYR A 54 -14.25 -4.28 1.03
CA TYR A 54 -14.96 -4.05 2.29
C TYR A 54 -16.16 -3.11 2.13
N VAL A 55 -17.24 -3.38 2.87
CA VAL A 55 -18.46 -2.54 2.87
C VAL A 55 -18.22 -1.25 3.68
N ASP A 56 -17.68 -1.37 4.89
CA ASP A 56 -17.25 -0.22 5.69
C ASP A 56 -15.76 0.06 5.41
N ILE A 57 -15.54 0.70 4.26
CA ILE A 57 -14.21 0.90 3.70
C ILE A 57 -13.24 1.60 4.66
N PRO A 58 -13.57 2.78 5.26
CA PRO A 58 -12.62 3.48 6.11
C PRO A 58 -12.22 2.69 7.35
N TYR A 59 -13.20 2.06 8.01
CA TYR A 59 -12.93 1.33 9.24
C TYR A 59 -12.16 0.02 9.00
N ALA A 60 -12.59 -0.78 8.03
CA ALA A 60 -11.91 -2.02 7.69
C ALA A 60 -10.47 -1.79 7.22
N ASN A 61 -10.26 -0.79 6.35
CA ASN A 61 -8.91 -0.43 5.90
C ASN A 61 -8.03 0.06 7.05
N ALA A 62 -8.54 0.94 7.92
CA ALA A 62 -7.79 1.43 9.08
C ALA A 62 -7.40 0.28 10.01
N PHE A 63 -8.31 -0.66 10.25
CA PHE A 63 -8.04 -1.85 11.06
C PHE A 63 -6.95 -2.73 10.45
N VAL A 64 -7.05 -3.03 9.15
CA VAL A 64 -6.06 -3.85 8.42
C VAL A 64 -4.69 -3.15 8.38
N MET A 65 -4.67 -1.83 8.11
CA MET A 65 -3.44 -1.04 8.17
C MET A 65 -2.77 -1.08 9.54
N GLY A 66 -3.56 -1.08 10.61
CA GLY A 66 -3.06 -1.24 11.99
C GLY A 66 -2.39 -2.59 12.27
N GLN A 67 -2.58 -3.59 11.41
CA GLN A 67 -1.91 -4.89 11.53
C GLN A 67 -0.58 -4.97 10.75
N TYR A 68 -0.25 -3.97 9.95
CA TYR A 68 0.93 -4.04 9.08
C TYR A 68 2.22 -4.25 9.85
N ASP A 69 2.43 -3.55 10.96
CA ASP A 69 3.63 -3.71 11.80
C ASP A 69 3.81 -5.14 12.30
N ARG A 70 2.71 -5.87 12.46
CA ARG A 70 2.72 -7.28 12.88
C ARG A 70 3.05 -8.23 11.72
N LEU A 71 2.70 -7.84 10.49
CA LEU A 71 3.00 -8.58 9.26
C LEU A 71 4.42 -8.33 8.79
N TYR A 72 4.92 -7.11 8.95
CA TYR A 72 6.31 -6.82 8.66
C TYR A 72 7.21 -7.66 9.57
N LYS A 73 8.27 -8.21 9.00
CA LYS A 73 9.39 -8.69 9.82
C LYS A 73 9.94 -7.49 10.59
N PRO A 74 10.38 -7.67 11.85
CA PRO A 74 10.94 -6.57 12.62
C PRO A 74 12.05 -5.88 11.80
N TYR A 75 11.75 -4.72 11.29
CA TYR A 75 12.71 -3.88 10.60
C TYR A 75 13.04 -2.70 11.48
N THR A 76 14.29 -2.63 11.89
CA THR A 76 14.81 -1.45 12.61
C THR A 76 15.52 -0.56 11.61
N PRO A 77 14.99 0.65 11.33
CA PRO A 77 15.66 1.59 10.46
C PRO A 77 17.09 1.90 10.98
N PRO A 78 18.04 2.17 10.09
CA PRO A 78 19.38 2.60 10.52
C PRO A 78 19.30 3.81 11.47
N LEU A 79 20.12 3.80 12.52
CA LEU A 79 20.15 4.87 13.54
C LEU A 79 20.30 6.26 12.92
N ALA A 80 21.09 6.39 11.86
CA ALA A 80 21.29 7.65 11.13
C ALA A 80 19.98 8.17 10.51
N TYR A 81 19.07 7.31 10.14
CA TYR A 81 17.73 7.69 9.65
C TYR A 81 16.83 8.15 10.79
N MET A 82 16.85 7.44 11.91
CA MET A 82 16.08 7.76 13.12
C MET A 82 16.53 9.10 13.75
N THR A 83 17.85 9.36 13.78
CA THR A 83 18.41 10.57 14.40
C THR A 83 18.19 11.83 13.59
N LYS A 84 17.93 11.76 12.29
CA LYS A 84 17.59 12.94 11.46
C LYS A 84 16.23 13.56 11.79
N GLY A 85 15.52 13.05 12.76
CA GLY A 85 14.35 13.69 13.37
C GLY A 85 13.09 13.76 12.51
N ASN A 86 13.13 13.23 11.29
CA ASN A 86 12.01 13.36 10.36
C ASN A 86 10.85 12.41 10.69
N ALA A 87 11.15 11.18 11.11
CA ALA A 87 10.10 10.22 11.44
C ALA A 87 9.32 10.60 12.72
N ALA A 88 10.02 11.15 13.74
CA ALA A 88 9.39 11.55 14.99
C ALA A 88 8.54 12.84 14.87
N LYS A 89 8.86 13.69 13.88
CA LYS A 89 8.17 14.98 13.68
C LYS A 89 6.92 14.87 12.80
N LEU A 90 6.80 13.81 12.01
CA LEU A 90 5.67 13.65 11.11
C LEU A 90 4.37 13.27 11.84
N GLY A 91 4.43 12.76 13.08
CA GLY A 91 3.27 12.27 13.79
C GLY A 91 2.40 11.37 12.89
N PRO A 92 1.29 10.87 13.36
CA PRO A 92 0.39 10.13 12.48
C PRO A 92 -0.07 11.03 11.33
N TYR A 93 0.42 10.73 10.11
CA TYR A 93 0.06 11.41 8.85
C TYR A 93 0.36 12.92 8.78
N GLY A 94 1.34 13.41 9.53
CA GLY A 94 1.68 14.83 9.53
C GLY A 94 0.65 15.75 10.24
N VAL A 95 -0.35 15.17 10.90
CA VAL A 95 -1.39 15.94 11.60
C VAL A 95 -0.82 16.83 12.72
N LEU A 96 0.33 16.46 13.28
CA LEU A 96 1.03 17.26 14.30
C LEU A 96 2.06 18.23 13.71
N ALA A 97 2.17 18.33 12.39
CA ALA A 97 3.08 19.27 11.75
C ALA A 97 2.73 20.71 12.12
N SER A 98 3.76 21.52 12.39
CA SER A 98 3.61 22.92 12.82
C SER A 98 3.09 23.84 11.71
N GLU A 99 3.22 23.39 10.47
CA GLU A 99 2.78 24.09 9.26
C GLU A 99 1.26 24.19 9.14
N TYR A 100 0.53 23.30 9.81
CA TYR A 100 -0.93 23.26 9.78
C TYR A 100 -1.53 23.86 11.03
N ASN A 101 -2.50 24.77 10.87
CA ASN A 101 -3.34 25.22 11.97
C ASN A 101 -4.36 24.15 12.38
N PHE A 102 -5.11 24.39 13.44
CA PHE A 102 -6.06 23.40 13.99
C PHE A 102 -7.13 22.96 12.98
N VAL A 103 -7.68 23.90 12.20
CA VAL A 103 -8.70 23.61 11.19
C VAL A 103 -8.12 22.78 10.05
N GLU A 104 -6.92 23.13 9.61
CA GLU A 104 -6.23 22.38 8.56
C GLU A 104 -5.91 20.95 9.00
N LYS A 105 -5.47 20.74 10.23
CA LYS A 105 -5.25 19.41 10.81
C LYS A 105 -6.51 18.55 10.79
N PHE A 106 -7.64 19.14 11.12
CA PHE A 106 -8.94 18.46 11.05
C PHE A 106 -9.32 18.15 9.59
N ASN A 107 -9.11 19.09 8.68
CA ASN A 107 -9.37 18.89 7.26
C ASN A 107 -8.48 17.82 6.61
N VAL A 108 -7.22 17.66 7.06
CA VAL A 108 -6.35 16.56 6.61
C VAL A 108 -6.97 15.20 6.93
N LEU A 109 -7.44 15.01 8.17
CA LEU A 109 -8.08 13.74 8.58
C LEU A 109 -9.38 13.50 7.81
N ARG A 110 -10.21 14.51 7.69
CA ARG A 110 -11.46 14.43 6.92
C ARG A 110 -11.17 14.11 5.46
N GLY A 111 -10.23 14.83 4.83
CA GLY A 111 -9.86 14.62 3.44
C GLY A 111 -9.29 13.22 3.18
N LEU A 112 -8.57 12.64 4.15
CA LEU A 112 -8.11 11.26 4.05
C LEU A 112 -9.29 10.28 4.00
N LEU A 113 -10.27 10.43 4.88
CA LEU A 113 -11.46 9.56 4.91
C LEU A 113 -12.32 9.72 3.65
N ASP A 114 -12.56 10.97 3.22
CA ASP A 114 -13.31 11.27 2.00
C ASP A 114 -12.62 10.70 0.77
N MET A 115 -11.29 10.85 0.66
CA MET A 115 -10.50 10.33 -0.44
C MET A 115 -10.57 8.79 -0.49
N PHE A 116 -10.41 8.12 0.65
CA PHE A 116 -10.56 6.67 0.72
C PHE A 116 -11.94 6.21 0.26
N SER A 117 -13.00 6.85 0.72
CA SER A 117 -14.37 6.49 0.38
C SER A 117 -14.68 6.68 -1.12
N ILE A 118 -14.07 7.66 -1.76
CA ILE A 118 -14.31 7.97 -3.19
C ILE A 118 -13.37 7.17 -4.10
N MET A 119 -12.09 7.09 -3.75
CA MET A 119 -11.06 6.53 -4.64
C MET A 119 -10.98 5.00 -4.54
N TYR A 120 -11.15 4.45 -3.35
CA TYR A 120 -10.97 3.02 -3.11
C TYR A 120 -11.89 2.14 -3.99
N PRO A 121 -13.20 2.43 -4.16
CA PRO A 121 -14.04 1.65 -5.09
C PRO A 121 -13.51 1.66 -6.53
N GLN A 122 -12.97 2.79 -6.97
CA GLN A 122 -12.44 2.93 -8.33
C GLN A 122 -11.13 2.14 -8.53
N LEU A 123 -10.30 2.04 -7.48
CA LEU A 123 -9.06 1.26 -7.52
C LEU A 123 -9.29 -0.25 -7.57
N GLN A 124 -10.48 -0.72 -7.17
CA GLN A 124 -10.80 -2.14 -7.16
C GLN A 124 -10.85 -2.76 -8.57
N GLU A 125 -11.11 -1.96 -9.59
CA GLU A 125 -11.19 -2.43 -10.98
C GLU A 125 -9.83 -2.43 -11.71
N ILE A 126 -8.80 -1.83 -11.11
CA ILE A 126 -7.47 -1.70 -11.72
C ILE A 126 -6.65 -2.95 -11.42
N ASP A 127 -6.13 -3.58 -12.47
CA ASP A 127 -5.14 -4.65 -12.37
C ASP A 127 -4.09 -4.51 -13.48
N PHE A 128 -2.89 -4.07 -13.13
CA PHE A 128 -1.82 -3.84 -14.11
C PHE A 128 -1.39 -5.11 -14.85
N ARG A 129 -1.60 -6.30 -14.26
CA ARG A 129 -1.30 -7.56 -14.94
C ARG A 129 -2.19 -7.79 -16.18
N ARG A 130 -3.38 -7.15 -16.19
CA ARG A 130 -4.34 -7.16 -17.30
C ARG A 130 -4.28 -5.86 -18.10
N ASP A 131 -4.25 -4.71 -17.40
CA ASP A 131 -4.52 -3.40 -17.99
C ASP A 131 -3.24 -2.76 -18.55
N VAL A 132 -2.06 -3.20 -18.08
CA VAL A 132 -0.76 -2.65 -18.48
C VAL A 132 0.22 -3.80 -18.83
N PRO A 133 -0.09 -4.60 -19.85
CA PRO A 133 0.78 -5.71 -20.25
C PRO A 133 2.06 -5.23 -20.95
N ARG A 134 2.06 -3.99 -21.47
CA ARG A 134 3.18 -3.40 -22.21
C ARG A 134 3.36 -1.92 -21.88
N MET A 135 4.61 -1.50 -21.81
CA MET A 135 5.03 -0.09 -21.76
C MET A 135 6.08 0.18 -22.83
N ASP A 136 5.98 1.33 -23.51
CA ASP A 136 6.87 1.72 -24.60
C ASP A 136 8.08 2.56 -24.12
N VAL A 137 8.30 2.60 -22.81
CA VAL A 137 9.44 3.25 -22.15
C VAL A 137 10.14 2.25 -21.20
N PRO A 138 11.42 2.47 -20.88
CA PRO A 138 12.11 1.69 -19.84
C PRO A 138 11.35 1.71 -18.51
N VAL A 139 11.29 0.55 -17.80
CA VAL A 139 10.57 0.39 -16.55
C VAL A 139 11.51 -0.04 -15.43
N TYR A 140 11.50 0.71 -14.34
CA TYR A 140 12.27 0.43 -13.13
C TYR A 140 11.33 0.31 -11.94
N ILE A 141 11.42 -0.80 -11.21
CA ILE A 141 10.65 -1.01 -9.98
C ILE A 141 11.62 -0.93 -8.81
N LEU A 142 11.32 -0.04 -7.87
CA LEU A 142 12.03 0.08 -6.60
C LEU A 142 11.14 -0.54 -5.53
N ASP A 143 11.60 -1.64 -4.94
CA ASP A 143 10.84 -2.38 -3.94
C ASP A 143 11.60 -2.45 -2.61
N GLY A 144 10.90 -2.31 -1.51
CA GLY A 144 11.50 -2.40 -0.19
C GLY A 144 11.88 -3.83 0.16
N GLN A 145 13.06 -4.04 0.74
CA GLN A 145 13.47 -5.38 1.20
C GLN A 145 12.47 -5.99 2.21
N ALA A 146 11.79 -5.14 2.98
CA ALA A 146 10.78 -5.52 3.97
C ALA A 146 9.35 -5.24 3.50
N GLU A 147 9.11 -5.09 2.20
CA GLU A 147 7.75 -4.84 1.68
C GLU A 147 6.82 -6.02 2.01
N LEU A 148 5.54 -5.72 2.19
CA LEU A 148 4.51 -6.73 2.42
C LEU A 148 4.48 -7.74 1.27
N THR A 149 4.52 -9.02 1.59
CA THR A 149 4.54 -10.11 0.62
C THR A 149 3.41 -9.98 -0.41
N ALA A 150 2.21 -9.63 0.04
CA ALA A 150 1.06 -9.41 -0.83
C ALA A 150 1.30 -8.36 -1.93
N ARG A 151 2.02 -7.27 -1.62
CA ARG A 151 2.35 -6.21 -2.58
C ARG A 151 3.52 -6.60 -3.48
N ARG A 152 4.58 -7.09 -2.86
CA ARG A 152 5.79 -7.50 -3.56
C ARG A 152 5.51 -8.58 -4.60
N ASP A 153 4.78 -9.62 -4.23
CA ASP A 153 4.48 -10.71 -5.14
C ASP A 153 3.67 -10.24 -6.34
N LEU A 154 2.69 -9.35 -6.14
CA LEU A 154 1.93 -8.77 -7.23
C LEU A 154 2.78 -7.90 -8.15
N ALA A 155 3.72 -7.12 -7.59
CA ALA A 155 4.65 -6.32 -8.39
C ALA A 155 5.54 -7.23 -9.25
N LEU A 156 6.04 -8.33 -8.69
CA LEU A 156 6.85 -9.31 -9.41
C LEU A 156 6.03 -10.10 -10.46
N GLU A 157 4.78 -10.46 -10.15
CA GLU A 157 3.86 -11.08 -11.11
C GLU A 157 3.61 -10.17 -12.33
N TRP A 158 3.37 -8.88 -12.08
CA TRP A 158 3.23 -7.92 -13.16
C TRP A 158 4.53 -7.75 -13.94
N TYR A 159 5.66 -7.56 -13.24
CA TYR A 159 6.97 -7.45 -13.85
C TYR A 159 7.30 -8.62 -14.76
N ALA A 160 6.97 -9.83 -14.37
CA ALA A 160 7.22 -11.02 -15.18
C ALA A 160 6.49 -10.98 -16.53
N LYS A 161 5.24 -10.47 -16.53
CA LYS A 161 4.37 -10.38 -17.72
C LYS A 161 4.58 -9.12 -18.55
N LEU A 162 5.13 -8.06 -17.94
CA LEU A 162 5.29 -6.76 -18.58
C LEU A 162 6.28 -6.84 -19.73
N GLU A 163 5.88 -6.33 -20.89
CA GLU A 163 6.77 -6.05 -22.01
C GLU A 163 7.24 -4.58 -21.96
N ALA A 164 8.53 -4.35 -22.06
CA ALA A 164 9.12 -3.01 -22.10
C ALA A 164 10.46 -3.03 -22.83
N PRO A 165 10.95 -1.90 -23.39
CA PRO A 165 12.27 -1.80 -24.05
C PRO A 165 13.42 -2.26 -23.15
N SER A 166 13.32 -1.95 -21.87
CA SER A 166 14.14 -2.53 -20.80
C SER A 166 13.37 -2.48 -19.49
N LYS A 167 13.64 -3.43 -18.58
CA LYS A 167 12.99 -3.47 -17.27
C LYS A 167 13.93 -4.01 -16.20
N ARG A 168 13.85 -3.44 -14.98
CA ARG A 168 14.66 -3.86 -13.85
C ARG A 168 13.93 -3.65 -12.52
N VAL A 169 14.15 -4.56 -11.59
CA VAL A 169 13.73 -4.46 -10.18
C VAL A 169 14.96 -4.22 -9.31
N PHE A 170 14.86 -3.34 -8.32
CA PHE A 170 15.88 -3.03 -7.33
C PHE A 170 15.37 -3.31 -5.93
#